data_9e936b0648396dce05049bc00c1c08fb
#
_entry.id   9e936b0648396dce05049bc00c1c08fb
#
_cell.length_a   1.000
_cell.length_b   1.000
_cell.length_c   1.000
_cell.angle_alpha   90.00
_cell.angle_beta   90.00
_cell.angle_gamma   90.00
#
_symmetry.space_group_name_H-M   'P 1'
#
loop_
_entity.id
_entity.type
_entity.pdbx_description
1 polymer ?
#
loop_
_entity_poly.entity_id
_entity_poly.type
_entity_poly.pdbx_seq_one_letter_code
_entity_poly.pdbx_strand_id
1 'polypeptide(L)'
;MKRTASGGEFHFPKDGVMLTEASGRRAGDGLKIEVQFNASDNRNLTLNGQPLPRENFCCFKAEYLLTDFKNTLEVVDTDSGEKWAVDVYYLKRGYKKYRFSLDDNIWFLQNLTENKDVYRSMFEDPYLALLKSVHDQYGSKFHVNIYYETPRHGGFNLTQMTDKYKEEWKNNSDWLRLSFHANADKPDRPYIYATYGQAYFEMERVHREILRFAGKEAFAGTVTTVHWGDCSVEAARAFRDLGVKAFVSSYHWGTDSNTDIRMYLDGEQCALLQKYGFYYDRDTDIYFFRYSGGIQHTQPESFYARFDRQEKEAPHYLFKDICLHEQYFYPEYPAYQPNYYEKLTTAAAWCRDNGYEPTFMDTLFEFDTH
;
A
#
# COMPACT_ATOMS: atom_id res chain seq x y z
N MET A 1 9.08 19.17 -15.80
CA MET A 1 10.07 19.07 -16.91
C MET A 1 11.36 18.56 -16.30
N LYS A 2 11.57 17.21 -16.33
CA LYS A 2 12.81 16.60 -15.82
C LYS A 2 13.95 17.08 -16.72
N ARG A 3 14.94 17.79 -16.16
CA ARG A 3 16.22 18.05 -16.82
C ARG A 3 16.93 16.71 -16.96
N THR A 4 17.01 16.16 -18.16
CA THR A 4 18.04 15.22 -18.51
C THR A 4 19.37 15.98 -18.45
N ALA A 5 20.07 15.85 -17.32
CA ALA A 5 21.42 16.37 -17.20
C ALA A 5 22.27 15.64 -18.24
N SER A 6 22.89 16.38 -19.14
CA SER A 6 23.81 15.86 -20.16
C SER A 6 24.98 15.22 -19.43
N GLY A 7 25.06 13.88 -19.41
CA GLY A 7 26.30 13.20 -19.11
C GLY A 7 26.37 12.26 -17.91
N GLY A 8 25.35 12.13 -17.07
CA GLY A 8 25.36 11.15 -15.97
C GLY A 8 23.98 10.84 -15.42
N GLU A 9 23.77 9.61 -14.95
CA GLU A 9 22.51 9.18 -14.32
C GLU A 9 22.71 8.04 -13.32
N PHE A 10 21.90 8.01 -12.27
CA PHE A 10 21.81 6.85 -11.40
C PHE A 10 21.11 5.70 -12.16
N HIS A 11 21.82 4.58 -12.32
CA HIS A 11 21.21 3.34 -12.78
C HIS A 11 20.45 2.67 -11.63
N PHE A 12 21.09 2.61 -10.45
CA PHE A 12 20.50 2.14 -9.20
C PHE A 12 21.19 2.83 -8.00
N PRO A 13 20.42 3.26 -7.00
CA PRO A 13 18.96 3.34 -6.98
C PRO A 13 18.44 4.52 -7.80
N LYS A 14 17.15 4.48 -8.15
CA LYS A 14 16.44 5.60 -8.78
C LYS A 14 15.81 6.51 -7.72
N ASP A 15 15.55 7.76 -8.09
CA ASP A 15 14.91 8.74 -7.21
C ASP A 15 13.52 8.27 -6.74
N GLY A 16 13.22 8.45 -5.45
CA GLY A 16 11.97 8.07 -4.84
C GLY A 16 11.80 6.58 -4.53
N VAL A 17 12.75 5.71 -4.93
CA VAL A 17 12.64 4.27 -4.63
C VAL A 17 12.75 4.03 -3.13
N MET A 18 11.92 3.11 -2.63
CA MET A 18 11.97 2.69 -1.24
C MET A 18 12.48 1.25 -1.18
N LEU A 19 13.53 1.01 -0.42
CA LEU A 19 14.25 -0.24 -0.34
C LEU A 19 14.05 -0.91 1.02
N THR A 20 14.03 -2.24 1.02
CA THR A 20 14.03 -3.08 2.22
C THR A 20 15.25 -3.99 2.22
N GLU A 21 15.38 -4.85 3.22
CA GLU A 21 16.44 -5.88 3.26
C GLU A 21 16.43 -6.82 2.05
N ALA A 22 15.34 -6.86 1.27
CA ALA A 22 15.28 -7.59 0.00
C ALA A 22 16.19 -6.98 -1.12
N SER A 23 16.60 -5.73 -0.96
CA SER A 23 17.37 -5.00 -1.98
C SER A 23 18.83 -4.76 -1.63
N GLY A 24 19.30 -5.28 -0.48
CA GLY A 24 20.67 -5.09 -0.01
C GLY A 24 21.03 -6.04 1.13
N ARG A 25 22.10 -5.74 1.84
CA ARG A 25 22.55 -6.51 2.98
C ARG A 25 22.46 -5.67 4.26
N ARG A 26 21.77 -6.17 5.27
CA ARG A 26 21.74 -5.53 6.59
C ARG A 26 23.15 -5.38 7.16
N ALA A 27 23.47 -4.20 7.68
CA ALA A 27 24.75 -3.90 8.33
C ALA A 27 24.48 -3.00 9.56
N GLY A 28 24.43 -3.60 10.74
CA GLY A 28 23.95 -2.93 11.95
C GLY A 28 22.46 -2.53 11.80
N ASP A 29 22.18 -1.25 12.00
CA ASP A 29 20.84 -0.68 11.82
C ASP A 29 20.60 -0.14 10.40
N GLY A 30 21.57 -0.27 9.51
CA GLY A 30 21.52 0.22 8.14
C GLY A 30 21.37 -0.88 7.10
N LEU A 31 21.10 -0.45 5.86
CA LEU A 31 21.06 -1.28 4.68
C LEU A 31 22.22 -0.94 3.75
N LYS A 32 23.14 -1.87 3.54
CA LYS A 32 24.22 -1.73 2.57
C LYS A 32 23.71 -2.11 1.19
N ILE A 33 23.78 -1.18 0.24
CA ILE A 33 23.42 -1.35 -1.17
C ILE A 33 24.61 -1.13 -2.08
N GLU A 34 24.60 -1.68 -3.30
CA GLU A 34 25.52 -1.34 -4.36
C GLU A 34 24.92 -0.20 -5.20
N VAL A 35 25.53 0.99 -5.13
CA VAL A 35 25.12 2.13 -5.98
C VAL A 35 25.76 1.97 -7.35
N GLN A 36 24.99 2.15 -8.42
CA GLN A 36 25.42 2.10 -9.81
C GLN A 36 25.10 3.43 -10.49
N PHE A 37 26.12 4.07 -11.05
CA PHE A 37 25.98 5.33 -11.76
C PHE A 37 26.59 5.21 -13.16
N ASN A 38 25.90 5.71 -14.17
CA ASN A 38 26.35 5.72 -15.55
C ASN A 38 26.83 7.11 -15.94
N ALA A 39 28.04 7.20 -16.48
CA ALA A 39 28.59 8.44 -17.02
C ALA A 39 29.62 8.13 -18.11
N SER A 40 30.12 9.17 -18.80
CA SER A 40 31.21 9.00 -19.74
C SER A 40 32.52 8.56 -19.06
N ASP A 41 33.37 7.85 -19.80
CA ASP A 41 34.59 7.16 -19.28
C ASP A 41 35.61 8.02 -18.56
N ASN A 42 35.68 9.30 -18.89
CA ASN A 42 36.79 10.18 -18.45
C ASN A 42 36.39 11.09 -17.29
N ARG A 43 35.54 10.61 -16.38
CA ARG A 43 35.11 11.39 -15.22
C ARG A 43 35.73 10.89 -13.93
N ASN A 44 36.12 11.83 -13.07
CA ASN A 44 36.49 11.57 -11.69
C ASN A 44 35.29 11.82 -10.78
N LEU A 45 34.63 10.75 -10.35
CA LEU A 45 33.39 10.82 -9.61
C LEU A 45 33.58 10.51 -8.12
N THR A 46 32.79 11.21 -7.30
CA THR A 46 32.58 10.88 -5.88
C THR A 46 31.11 10.62 -5.58
N LEU A 47 30.84 9.71 -4.64
CA LEU A 47 29.53 9.47 -4.06
C LEU A 47 29.55 9.95 -2.60
N ASN A 48 28.78 10.96 -2.28
CA ASN A 48 28.75 11.59 -0.95
C ASN A 48 30.17 11.90 -0.43
N GLY A 49 31.02 12.42 -1.30
CA GLY A 49 32.43 12.78 -0.99
C GLY A 49 33.44 11.62 -0.95
N GLN A 50 33.00 10.37 -1.13
CA GLN A 50 33.87 9.21 -1.24
C GLN A 50 34.14 8.85 -2.71
N PRO A 51 35.33 8.35 -3.07
CA PRO A 51 35.58 7.94 -4.45
C PRO A 51 34.55 6.97 -5.00
N LEU A 52 34.03 7.23 -6.21
CA LEU A 52 33.14 6.34 -6.94
C LEU A 52 33.90 5.71 -8.11
N PRO A 53 34.48 4.51 -7.92
CA PRO A 53 35.37 3.91 -8.91
C PRO A 53 34.59 3.44 -10.15
N ARG A 54 35.26 3.55 -11.30
CA ARG A 54 34.78 2.97 -12.55
C ARG A 54 34.98 1.46 -12.53
N GLU A 55 33.93 0.70 -12.75
CA GLU A 55 34.00 -0.75 -12.86
C GLU A 55 34.25 -1.20 -14.30
N ASN A 56 33.53 -0.59 -15.25
CA ASN A 56 33.67 -0.86 -16.68
C ASN A 56 33.22 0.35 -17.50
N PHE A 57 33.28 0.25 -18.78
CA PHE A 57 33.10 1.26 -19.84
C PHE A 57 32.41 2.58 -19.46
N CYS A 58 31.14 2.55 -19.02
CA CYS A 58 30.37 3.74 -18.60
C CYS A 58 29.78 3.57 -17.20
N CYS A 59 30.11 2.51 -16.49
CA CYS A 59 29.51 2.16 -15.22
C CYS A 59 30.48 2.39 -14.06
N PHE A 60 30.01 3.12 -13.07
CA PHE A 60 30.69 3.39 -11.81
C PHE A 60 29.90 2.72 -10.69
N LYS A 61 30.59 2.09 -9.72
CA LYS A 61 29.96 1.38 -8.61
C LYS A 61 30.66 1.62 -7.30
N ALA A 62 29.87 1.73 -6.25
CA ALA A 62 30.35 1.70 -4.86
C ALA A 62 29.29 1.13 -3.93
N GLU A 63 29.74 0.51 -2.84
CA GLU A 63 28.82 0.20 -1.74
C GLU A 63 28.49 1.47 -0.96
N TYR A 64 27.25 1.63 -0.56
CA TYR A 64 26.78 2.71 0.30
C TYR A 64 25.86 2.17 1.41
N LEU A 65 25.98 2.75 2.62
CA LEU A 65 25.17 2.36 3.77
C LEU A 65 24.04 3.38 3.98
N LEU A 66 22.81 2.95 3.75
CA LEU A 66 21.61 3.70 4.11
C LEU A 66 21.36 3.53 5.60
N THR A 67 21.38 4.62 6.36
CA THR A 67 21.19 4.62 7.84
C THR A 67 19.86 5.18 8.27
N ASP A 68 19.34 6.14 7.51
CA ASP A 68 18.15 6.90 7.84
C ASP A 68 16.94 6.44 6.98
N PHE A 69 15.74 6.83 7.36
CA PHE A 69 14.56 6.60 6.54
C PHE A 69 14.74 7.24 5.15
N LYS A 70 15.15 8.51 5.10
CA LYS A 70 15.49 9.23 3.87
C LYS A 70 17.01 9.39 3.78
N ASN A 71 17.59 9.00 2.65
CA ASN A 71 19.01 9.14 2.35
C ASN A 71 19.17 9.84 1.01
N THR A 72 19.95 10.93 0.97
CA THR A 72 20.31 11.61 -0.29
C THR A 72 21.65 11.08 -0.76
N LEU A 73 21.67 10.51 -1.97
CA LEU A 73 22.88 10.08 -2.67
C LEU A 73 23.26 11.17 -3.67
N GLU A 74 24.42 11.79 -3.48
CA GLU A 74 24.96 12.82 -4.39
C GLU A 74 26.22 12.28 -5.08
N VAL A 75 26.20 12.26 -6.42
CA VAL A 75 27.40 12.04 -7.24
C VAL A 75 27.89 13.39 -7.72
N VAL A 76 29.20 13.61 -7.57
CA VAL A 76 29.86 14.84 -8.01
C VAL A 76 31.05 14.48 -8.93
N ASP A 77 31.07 15.10 -10.10
CA ASP A 77 32.26 15.12 -10.96
C ASP A 77 33.25 16.16 -10.40
N THR A 78 34.38 15.71 -9.91
CA THR A 78 35.36 16.58 -9.26
C THR A 78 36.11 17.51 -10.22
N ASP A 79 36.10 17.18 -11.51
CA ASP A 79 36.78 17.99 -12.54
C ASP A 79 35.88 19.12 -13.06
N SER A 80 34.62 18.84 -13.29
CA SER A 80 33.64 19.83 -13.81
C SER A 80 32.81 20.50 -12.72
N GLY A 81 32.65 19.88 -11.54
CA GLY A 81 31.76 20.31 -10.48
C GLY A 81 30.28 19.98 -10.75
N GLU A 82 29.99 19.21 -11.81
CA GLU A 82 28.62 18.76 -12.12
C GLU A 82 28.09 17.80 -11.04
N LYS A 83 26.80 17.91 -10.70
CA LYS A 83 26.19 17.16 -9.60
C LYS A 83 24.89 16.48 -10.02
N TRP A 84 24.71 15.26 -9.52
CA TRP A 84 23.49 14.47 -9.65
C TRP A 84 23.10 13.96 -8.28
N ALA A 85 21.82 14.04 -7.92
CA ALA A 85 21.35 13.56 -6.65
C ALA A 85 20.00 12.82 -6.79
N VAL A 86 19.83 11.79 -5.96
CA VAL A 86 18.57 11.07 -5.79
C VAL A 86 18.29 10.90 -4.29
N ASP A 87 17.00 10.95 -3.93
CA ASP A 87 16.56 10.57 -2.61
C ASP A 87 16.07 9.12 -2.61
N VAL A 88 16.57 8.35 -1.66
CA VAL A 88 16.28 6.92 -1.49
C VAL A 88 15.80 6.68 -0.08
N TYR A 89 14.78 5.83 0.06
CA TYR A 89 14.16 5.58 1.36
C TYR A 89 14.47 4.15 1.83
N TYR A 90 14.86 4.00 3.09
CA TYR A 90 15.05 2.69 3.69
C TYR A 90 13.92 2.33 4.63
N LEU A 91 13.07 1.39 4.21
CA LEU A 91 11.97 0.85 5.00
C LEU A 91 12.47 -0.27 5.92
N LYS A 92 13.03 0.08 7.06
CA LYS A 92 13.59 -0.88 8.04
C LYS A 92 12.60 -1.97 8.49
N ARG A 93 11.29 -1.66 8.45
CA ARG A 93 10.21 -2.56 8.91
C ARG A 93 9.42 -3.19 7.77
N GLY A 94 9.84 -3.00 6.52
CA GLY A 94 9.09 -3.45 5.33
C GLY A 94 9.42 -4.86 4.85
N TYR A 95 10.40 -5.54 5.46
CA TYR A 95 10.85 -6.85 5.02
C TYR A 95 10.02 -7.97 5.65
N LYS A 96 9.52 -8.89 4.81
CA LYS A 96 8.69 -10.03 5.20
C LYS A 96 7.54 -9.67 6.15
N LYS A 97 6.74 -8.68 5.73
CA LYS A 97 5.50 -8.29 6.41
C LYS A 97 4.29 -8.55 5.52
N TYR A 98 3.12 -8.76 6.13
CA TYR A 98 1.87 -8.91 5.40
C TYR A 98 0.69 -8.26 6.13
N ARG A 99 -0.34 -7.93 5.37
CA ARG A 99 -1.67 -7.57 5.86
C ARG A 99 -2.74 -8.07 4.90
N PHE A 100 -3.99 -8.13 5.39
CA PHE A 100 -5.15 -8.22 4.52
C PHE A 100 -5.72 -6.81 4.28
N SER A 101 -5.97 -6.49 3.00
CA SER A 101 -6.77 -5.35 2.56
C SER A 101 -8.14 -5.88 2.15
N LEU A 102 -9.17 -5.47 2.86
CA LEU A 102 -10.54 -5.88 2.54
C LEU A 102 -11.25 -4.68 1.93
N ASP A 103 -11.68 -4.81 0.68
CA ASP A 103 -12.25 -3.72 -0.09
C ASP A 103 -13.78 -3.87 -0.22
N ASP A 104 -14.47 -2.84 -0.68
CA ASP A 104 -15.92 -2.82 -0.95
C ASP A 104 -16.82 -3.04 0.28
N ASN A 105 -16.33 -2.72 1.47
CA ASN A 105 -17.03 -3.05 2.71
C ASN A 105 -18.12 -2.03 3.06
N ILE A 106 -19.30 -2.52 3.42
CA ILE A 106 -20.40 -1.78 4.00
C ILE A 106 -21.52 -2.69 4.53
N TRP A 107 -21.66 -3.92 4.03
CA TRP A 107 -22.78 -4.78 4.35
C TRP A 107 -22.76 -5.24 5.80
N PHE A 108 -21.58 -5.55 6.35
CA PHE A 108 -21.46 -5.88 7.78
C PHE A 108 -21.82 -4.69 8.69
N LEU A 109 -21.54 -3.44 8.26
CA LEU A 109 -21.92 -2.24 9.02
C LEU A 109 -23.45 -2.05 9.03
N GLN A 110 -24.08 -2.31 7.89
CA GLN A 110 -25.55 -2.36 7.80
C GLN A 110 -26.10 -3.44 8.74
N ASN A 111 -25.59 -4.68 8.68
CA ASN A 111 -26.02 -5.79 9.51
C ASN A 111 -25.86 -5.51 11.01
N LEU A 112 -24.74 -4.91 11.43
CA LEU A 112 -24.52 -4.47 12.81
C LEU A 112 -25.57 -3.44 13.27
N THR A 113 -25.97 -2.53 12.37
CA THR A 113 -26.96 -1.50 12.68
C THR A 113 -28.35 -2.06 12.78
N GLU A 114 -28.75 -2.95 11.86
CA GLU A 114 -30.05 -3.61 11.84
C GLU A 114 -30.25 -4.54 13.05
N ASN A 115 -29.18 -5.18 13.51
CA ASN A 115 -29.20 -6.11 14.64
C ASN A 115 -28.69 -5.52 15.96
N LYS A 116 -28.55 -4.19 16.07
CA LYS A 116 -27.98 -3.54 17.26
C LYS A 116 -28.69 -3.87 18.58
N ASP A 117 -30.00 -4.17 18.53
CA ASP A 117 -30.78 -4.51 19.71
C ASP A 117 -30.70 -6.00 20.06
N VAL A 118 -30.19 -6.83 19.15
CA VAL A 118 -30.01 -8.28 19.29
C VAL A 118 -28.58 -8.64 19.62
N TYR A 119 -27.61 -8.18 18.81
CA TYR A 119 -26.19 -8.48 19.00
C TYR A 119 -25.64 -7.79 20.24
N ARG A 120 -25.00 -8.54 21.12
CA ARG A 120 -24.30 -8.04 22.32
C ARG A 120 -22.88 -7.59 22.01
N SER A 121 -22.25 -8.22 21.00
CA SER A 121 -20.92 -7.93 20.48
C SER A 121 -20.94 -7.73 18.98
N MET A 122 -20.03 -6.90 18.44
CA MET A 122 -19.87 -6.77 17.00
C MET A 122 -19.45 -8.08 16.33
N PHE A 123 -18.85 -9.00 17.08
CA PHE A 123 -18.44 -10.33 16.59
C PHE A 123 -19.59 -11.36 16.53
N GLU A 124 -20.81 -10.96 16.82
CA GLU A 124 -21.99 -11.75 16.49
C GLU A 124 -22.40 -11.55 15.00
N ASP A 125 -21.87 -10.53 14.34
CA ASP A 125 -21.89 -10.42 12.89
C ASP A 125 -21.03 -11.54 12.26
N PRO A 126 -21.58 -12.34 11.33
CA PRO A 126 -20.86 -13.51 10.77
C PRO A 126 -19.56 -13.15 10.04
N TYR A 127 -19.51 -11.99 9.37
CA TYR A 127 -18.29 -11.56 8.66
C TYR A 127 -17.18 -11.16 9.65
N LEU A 128 -17.50 -10.37 10.66
CA LEU A 128 -16.55 -9.99 11.69
C LEU A 128 -16.11 -11.19 12.56
N ALA A 129 -17.01 -12.14 12.82
CA ALA A 129 -16.68 -13.39 13.50
C ALA A 129 -15.65 -14.20 12.70
N LEU A 130 -15.80 -14.26 11.38
CA LEU A 130 -14.86 -14.92 10.48
C LEU A 130 -13.50 -14.22 10.53
N LEU A 131 -13.45 -12.89 10.39
CA LEU A 131 -12.18 -12.14 10.46
C LEU A 131 -11.48 -12.36 11.82
N LYS A 132 -12.26 -12.32 12.89
CA LYS A 132 -11.74 -12.60 14.24
C LYS A 132 -11.13 -14.00 14.35
N SER A 133 -11.77 -15.02 13.80
CA SER A 133 -11.24 -16.39 13.84
C SER A 133 -9.91 -16.53 13.09
N VAL A 134 -9.74 -15.82 11.96
CA VAL A 134 -8.45 -15.78 11.24
C VAL A 134 -7.40 -15.02 12.03
N HIS A 135 -7.77 -13.90 12.68
CA HIS A 135 -6.87 -13.19 13.58
C HIS A 135 -6.43 -14.06 14.76
N ASP A 136 -7.37 -14.69 15.46
CA ASP A 136 -7.07 -15.54 16.64
C ASP A 136 -6.13 -16.70 16.28
N GLN A 137 -6.21 -17.24 15.06
CA GLN A 137 -5.39 -18.36 14.59
C GLN A 137 -4.00 -17.94 14.07
N TYR A 138 -3.89 -16.79 13.40
CA TYR A 138 -2.68 -16.38 12.66
C TYR A 138 -2.10 -15.04 13.09
N GLY A 139 -2.75 -14.30 13.99
CA GLY A 139 -2.39 -12.93 14.34
C GLY A 139 -2.60 -11.93 13.18
N SER A 140 -3.33 -12.33 12.13
CA SER A 140 -3.54 -11.53 10.93
C SER A 140 -4.14 -10.17 11.24
N LYS A 141 -3.71 -9.14 10.47
CA LYS A 141 -4.23 -7.79 10.58
C LYS A 141 -5.06 -7.43 9.35
N PHE A 142 -6.21 -6.80 9.59
CA PHE A 142 -7.18 -6.45 8.58
C PHE A 142 -7.33 -4.94 8.46
N HIS A 143 -7.08 -4.41 7.27
CA HIS A 143 -7.36 -3.05 6.88
C HIS A 143 -8.62 -3.06 6.01
N VAL A 144 -9.70 -2.51 6.54
CA VAL A 144 -11.04 -2.61 5.96
C VAL A 144 -11.38 -1.27 5.30
N ASN A 145 -11.41 -1.24 3.97
CA ASN A 145 -11.74 -0.07 3.17
C ASN A 145 -13.25 -0.01 2.94
N ILE A 146 -13.92 1.04 3.44
CA ILE A 146 -15.37 1.10 3.49
C ILE A 146 -15.97 2.14 2.54
N TYR A 147 -17.15 1.84 2.04
CA TYR A 147 -18.02 2.79 1.34
C TYR A 147 -18.76 3.70 2.33
N TYR A 148 -19.17 4.87 1.83
CA TYR A 148 -20.10 5.73 2.57
C TYR A 148 -21.54 5.21 2.52
N GLU A 149 -21.99 4.70 1.37
CA GLU A 149 -23.38 4.28 1.15
C GLU A 149 -23.49 3.07 0.22
N THR A 150 -24.60 2.35 0.34
CA THR A 150 -24.96 1.23 -0.54
C THR A 150 -26.37 1.40 -1.10
N PRO A 151 -26.57 2.28 -2.11
CA PRO A 151 -27.89 2.59 -2.65
C PRO A 151 -28.57 1.41 -3.33
N ARG A 152 -27.80 0.43 -3.78
CA ARG A 152 -28.28 -0.77 -4.48
C ARG A 152 -28.58 -1.96 -3.56
N HIS A 153 -28.18 -1.87 -2.29
CA HIS A 153 -28.40 -2.91 -1.30
C HIS A 153 -28.95 -2.27 -0.01
N GLY A 154 -30.27 -2.16 0.06
CA GLY A 154 -30.99 -1.65 1.24
C GLY A 154 -30.94 -0.13 1.48
N GLY A 155 -30.14 0.63 0.72
CA GLY A 155 -30.07 2.10 0.85
C GLY A 155 -29.41 2.59 2.14
N PHE A 156 -28.63 1.76 2.82
CA PHE A 156 -27.88 2.12 4.03
C PHE A 156 -26.77 3.13 3.73
N ASN A 157 -26.52 4.04 4.67
CA ASN A 157 -25.34 4.90 4.67
C ASN A 157 -24.75 5.06 6.08
N LEU A 158 -23.49 5.51 6.15
CA LEU A 158 -22.74 5.54 7.41
C LEU A 158 -23.34 6.44 8.50
N THR A 159 -24.20 7.43 8.16
CA THR A 159 -24.86 8.25 9.20
C THR A 159 -25.86 7.42 10.04
N GLN A 160 -26.30 6.29 9.50
CA GLN A 160 -27.21 5.36 10.19
C GLN A 160 -26.46 4.38 11.10
N MET A 161 -25.13 4.24 10.91
CA MET A 161 -24.31 3.29 11.67
C MET A 161 -24.40 3.57 13.17
N THR A 162 -24.70 2.52 13.95
CA THR A 162 -24.72 2.58 15.41
C THR A 162 -23.31 2.78 15.99
N ASP A 163 -23.21 3.52 17.08
CA ASP A 163 -21.97 3.69 17.87
C ASP A 163 -21.89 2.71 19.07
N LYS A 164 -22.84 1.79 19.18
CA LYS A 164 -22.92 0.79 20.26
C LYS A 164 -21.61 0.03 20.49
N TYR A 165 -20.86 -0.28 19.43
CA TYR A 165 -19.68 -1.12 19.48
C TYR A 165 -18.36 -0.32 19.53
N LYS A 166 -18.40 0.97 19.83
CA LYS A 166 -17.23 1.87 19.78
C LYS A 166 -16.07 1.39 20.66
N GLU A 167 -16.36 0.89 21.85
CA GLU A 167 -15.32 0.32 22.73
C GLU A 167 -14.75 -1.00 22.18
N GLU A 168 -15.56 -1.81 21.48
CA GLU A 168 -15.06 -3.03 20.86
C GLU A 168 -14.15 -2.71 19.66
N TRP A 169 -14.50 -1.73 18.84
CA TRP A 169 -13.61 -1.21 17.78
C TRP A 169 -12.26 -0.77 18.34
N LYS A 170 -12.29 0.02 19.40
CA LYS A 170 -11.07 0.49 20.08
C LYS A 170 -10.24 -0.68 20.62
N ASN A 171 -10.86 -1.63 21.30
CA ASN A 171 -10.17 -2.76 21.93
C ASN A 171 -9.59 -3.77 20.95
N ASN A 172 -9.99 -3.71 19.66
CA ASN A 172 -9.50 -4.56 18.57
C ASN A 172 -8.72 -3.80 17.51
N SER A 173 -8.38 -2.53 17.75
CA SER A 173 -7.71 -1.64 16.79
C SER A 173 -6.26 -2.02 16.47
N ASP A 174 -5.67 -2.92 17.23
CA ASP A 174 -4.35 -3.48 17.00
C ASP A 174 -4.32 -4.49 15.83
N TRP A 175 -5.49 -4.99 15.41
CA TRP A 175 -5.62 -5.94 14.30
C TRP A 175 -6.74 -5.62 13.30
N LEU A 176 -7.73 -4.79 13.64
CA LEU A 176 -8.88 -4.45 12.79
C LEU A 176 -9.03 -2.93 12.71
N ARG A 177 -8.83 -2.36 11.51
CA ARG A 177 -8.93 -0.92 11.28
C ARG A 177 -9.74 -0.59 10.03
N LEU A 178 -10.40 0.58 10.06
CA LEU A 178 -11.27 1.08 9.00
C LEU A 178 -10.64 2.25 8.28
N SER A 179 -10.78 2.30 6.96
CA SER A 179 -10.40 3.45 6.14
C SER A 179 -11.40 3.71 5.01
N PHE A 180 -11.17 4.80 4.30
CA PHE A 180 -11.96 5.18 3.13
C PHE A 180 -11.70 4.25 1.94
N HIS A 181 -12.77 3.90 1.20
CA HIS A 181 -12.69 3.24 -0.10
C HIS A 181 -13.27 4.10 -1.22
N ALA A 182 -14.54 4.43 -1.12
CA ALA A 182 -15.25 5.34 -2.02
C ALA A 182 -16.58 5.81 -1.40
N ASN A 183 -17.30 6.61 -2.17
CA ASN A 183 -18.67 6.95 -1.81
C ASN A 183 -19.61 5.75 -1.87
N ALA A 184 -19.56 4.97 -2.96
CA ALA A 184 -20.39 3.79 -3.21
C ALA A 184 -19.69 2.84 -4.20
N ASP A 185 -20.33 1.68 -4.45
CA ASP A 185 -19.89 0.68 -5.42
C ASP A 185 -19.91 1.15 -6.88
N LYS A 186 -20.60 2.25 -7.16
CA LYS A 186 -20.70 2.87 -8.49
C LYS A 186 -20.64 4.39 -8.40
N PRO A 187 -20.07 5.04 -9.42
CA PRO A 187 -19.54 4.47 -10.67
C PRO A 187 -18.22 3.71 -10.48
N ASP A 188 -17.87 2.86 -11.45
CA ASP A 188 -16.53 2.29 -11.54
C ASP A 188 -15.48 3.40 -11.69
N ARG A 189 -14.30 3.23 -11.08
CA ARG A 189 -13.19 4.21 -11.11
C ARG A 189 -13.63 5.65 -10.80
N PRO A 190 -14.29 5.91 -9.66
CA PRO A 190 -14.94 7.20 -9.38
C PRO A 190 -13.97 8.38 -9.35
N TYR A 191 -12.68 8.12 -9.11
CA TYR A 191 -11.70 9.18 -8.84
C TYR A 191 -10.75 9.49 -9.99
N ILE A 192 -10.80 8.80 -11.15
CA ILE A 192 -9.89 9.07 -12.28
C ILE A 192 -10.10 10.46 -12.90
N TYR A 193 -11.31 11.02 -12.79
CA TYR A 193 -11.67 12.37 -13.26
C TYR A 193 -12.23 13.24 -12.15
N ALA A 194 -12.13 12.81 -10.90
CA ALA A 194 -12.66 13.56 -9.78
C ALA A 194 -11.89 14.88 -9.58
N THR A 195 -12.65 15.94 -9.32
CA THR A 195 -12.08 17.20 -8.88
C THR A 195 -11.59 17.08 -7.43
N TYR A 196 -10.71 18.00 -7.04
CA TYR A 196 -10.28 18.13 -5.64
C TYR A 196 -11.47 18.22 -4.68
N GLY A 197 -12.46 19.10 -4.96
CA GLY A 197 -13.61 19.31 -4.09
C GLY A 197 -14.49 18.07 -3.93
N GLN A 198 -14.72 17.30 -5.01
CA GLN A 198 -15.45 16.04 -4.94
C GLN A 198 -14.73 15.02 -4.07
N ALA A 199 -13.46 14.78 -4.35
CA ALA A 199 -12.65 13.80 -3.64
C ALA A 199 -12.53 14.15 -2.13
N TYR A 200 -12.30 15.43 -1.82
CA TYR A 200 -12.23 15.93 -0.45
C TYR A 200 -13.55 15.67 0.31
N PHE A 201 -14.68 16.08 -0.28
CA PHE A 201 -16.00 15.93 0.36
C PHE A 201 -16.35 14.45 0.61
N GLU A 202 -16.09 13.58 -0.37
CA GLU A 202 -16.44 12.16 -0.27
C GLU A 202 -15.59 11.43 0.78
N MET A 203 -14.30 11.72 0.87
CA MET A 203 -13.44 11.12 1.89
C MET A 203 -13.71 11.72 3.28
N GLU A 204 -13.85 13.04 3.41
CA GLU A 204 -14.08 13.71 4.68
C GLU A 204 -15.30 13.15 5.41
N ARG A 205 -16.41 12.93 4.69
CA ARG A 205 -17.61 12.39 5.31
C ARG A 205 -17.46 10.95 5.78
N VAL A 206 -16.70 10.10 5.09
CA VAL A 206 -16.39 8.74 5.56
C VAL A 206 -15.52 8.80 6.82
N HIS A 207 -14.46 9.61 6.80
CA HIS A 207 -13.57 9.80 7.96
C HIS A 207 -14.34 10.27 9.19
N ARG A 208 -15.23 11.26 9.04
CA ARG A 208 -16.07 11.77 10.12
C ARG A 208 -16.95 10.68 10.73
N GLU A 209 -17.57 9.84 9.88
CA GLU A 209 -18.43 8.77 10.35
C GLU A 209 -17.63 7.64 11.02
N ILE A 210 -16.48 7.23 10.49
CA ILE A 210 -15.59 6.26 11.18
C ILE A 210 -15.21 6.77 12.58
N LEU A 211 -14.80 8.03 12.68
CA LEU A 211 -14.44 8.65 13.97
C LEU A 211 -15.62 8.68 14.94
N ARG A 212 -16.86 8.88 14.42
CA ARG A 212 -18.08 8.87 15.22
C ARG A 212 -18.38 7.49 15.79
N PHE A 213 -18.45 6.45 14.94
CA PHE A 213 -18.93 5.14 15.37
C PHE A 213 -17.85 4.17 15.86
N ALA A 214 -16.62 4.26 15.32
CA ALA A 214 -15.53 3.37 15.68
C ALA A 214 -14.43 4.02 16.54
N GLY A 215 -14.26 5.34 16.46
CA GLY A 215 -13.24 6.07 17.21
C GLY A 215 -11.91 6.16 16.47
N LYS A 216 -10.99 6.96 17.05
CA LYS A 216 -9.70 7.28 16.43
C LYS A 216 -8.72 6.10 16.39
N GLU A 217 -8.83 5.17 17.34
CA GLU A 217 -7.93 4.03 17.45
C GLU A 217 -8.14 3.03 16.30
N ALA A 218 -9.40 2.82 15.90
CA ALA A 218 -9.77 1.96 14.77
C ALA A 218 -9.70 2.67 13.41
N PHE A 219 -9.42 3.97 13.38
CA PHE A 219 -9.33 4.75 12.15
C PHE A 219 -7.94 4.67 11.52
N ALA A 220 -7.85 4.17 10.29
CA ALA A 220 -6.63 4.05 9.50
C ALA A 220 -6.61 5.09 8.35
N GLY A 221 -6.65 6.38 8.69
CA GLY A 221 -6.76 7.46 7.70
C GLY A 221 -5.47 7.77 6.93
N THR A 222 -4.34 7.16 7.27
CA THR A 222 -3.04 7.46 6.64
C THR A 222 -2.73 6.60 5.42
N VAL A 223 -3.37 5.44 5.28
CA VAL A 223 -3.17 4.53 4.14
C VAL A 223 -4.53 4.10 3.63
N THR A 224 -4.74 4.13 2.33
CA THR A 224 -6.01 3.68 1.74
C THR A 224 -5.82 3.00 0.38
N THR A 225 -6.81 2.17 0.02
CA THR A 225 -7.04 1.69 -1.34
C THR A 225 -8.33 2.31 -1.84
N VAL A 226 -8.24 3.28 -2.75
CA VAL A 226 -9.43 3.86 -3.36
C VAL A 226 -10.07 2.86 -4.32
N HIS A 227 -11.39 2.95 -4.49
CA HIS A 227 -12.15 2.02 -5.33
C HIS A 227 -11.57 1.95 -6.76
N TRP A 228 -11.32 0.73 -7.25
CA TRP A 228 -10.55 0.41 -8.45
C TRP A 228 -9.06 0.79 -8.41
N GLY A 229 -8.53 1.28 -7.31
CA GLY A 229 -7.10 1.57 -7.15
C GLY A 229 -6.57 2.72 -8.03
N ASP A 230 -7.44 3.63 -8.50
CA ASP A 230 -7.06 4.66 -9.46
C ASP A 230 -7.67 6.03 -9.14
N CYS A 231 -6.89 7.10 -9.29
CA CYS A 231 -7.36 8.46 -9.07
C CYS A 231 -6.54 9.51 -9.86
N SER A 232 -7.15 10.69 -10.05
CA SER A 232 -6.47 11.88 -10.59
C SER A 232 -5.48 12.47 -9.58
N VAL A 233 -4.57 13.31 -10.05
CA VAL A 233 -3.64 14.05 -9.16
C VAL A 233 -4.39 15.01 -8.25
N GLU A 234 -5.49 15.61 -8.70
CA GLU A 234 -6.34 16.49 -7.90
C GLU A 234 -7.02 15.73 -6.76
N ALA A 235 -7.55 14.53 -7.05
CA ALA A 235 -8.12 13.67 -6.02
C ALA A 235 -7.05 13.21 -5.02
N ALA A 236 -5.87 12.81 -5.48
CA ALA A 236 -4.76 12.42 -4.62
C ALA A 236 -4.33 13.55 -3.67
N ARG A 237 -4.26 14.79 -4.16
CA ARG A 237 -3.96 15.97 -3.31
C ARG A 237 -5.06 16.22 -2.26
N ALA A 238 -6.32 16.07 -2.64
CA ALA A 238 -7.44 16.19 -1.70
C ALA A 238 -7.36 15.15 -0.59
N PHE A 239 -7.05 13.91 -0.94
CA PHE A 239 -6.89 12.81 0.01
C PHE A 239 -5.68 13.04 0.94
N ARG A 240 -4.54 13.50 0.38
CA ARG A 240 -3.37 13.89 1.17
C ARG A 240 -3.71 14.99 2.20
N ASP A 241 -4.43 16.01 1.79
CA ASP A 241 -4.80 17.14 2.67
C ASP A 241 -5.78 16.71 3.78
N LEU A 242 -6.44 15.55 3.64
CA LEU A 242 -7.21 14.86 4.69
C LEU A 242 -6.38 13.86 5.51
N GLY A 243 -5.06 13.79 5.30
CA GLY A 243 -4.14 12.99 6.10
C GLY A 243 -3.67 11.70 5.47
N VAL A 244 -4.12 11.36 4.25
CA VAL A 244 -3.59 10.19 3.53
C VAL A 244 -2.12 10.44 3.18
N LYS A 245 -1.26 9.50 3.57
CA LYS A 245 0.17 9.50 3.25
C LYS A 245 0.51 8.48 2.18
N ALA A 246 -0.27 7.42 2.07
CA ALA A 246 0.02 6.35 1.14
C ALA A 246 -1.21 5.78 0.44
N PHE A 247 -1.06 5.45 -0.83
CA PHE A 247 -2.00 4.67 -1.61
C PHE A 247 -1.49 3.25 -1.86
N VAL A 248 -2.42 2.31 -1.84
CA VAL A 248 -2.16 0.93 -2.23
C VAL A 248 -2.91 0.61 -3.52
N SER A 249 -2.20 0.10 -4.53
CA SER A 249 -2.81 -0.27 -5.81
C SER A 249 -1.93 -1.25 -6.60
N SER A 250 -2.37 -1.63 -7.80
CA SER A 250 -1.62 -2.52 -8.70
C SER A 250 -0.49 -1.82 -9.44
N TYR A 251 -0.62 -0.54 -9.74
CA TYR A 251 0.30 0.28 -10.55
C TYR A 251 0.71 -0.41 -11.84
N HIS A 252 -0.27 -0.97 -12.52
CA HIS A 252 -0.08 -1.67 -13.77
C HIS A 252 -0.21 -0.70 -14.94
N TRP A 253 0.84 -0.60 -15.75
CA TRP A 253 0.80 0.12 -17.02
C TRP A 253 0.22 -0.83 -18.06
N GLY A 254 -1.07 -0.70 -18.31
CA GLY A 254 -1.79 -1.53 -19.26
C GLY A 254 -1.55 -1.12 -20.72
N THR A 255 -1.91 -2.02 -21.62
CA THR A 255 -1.91 -1.76 -23.07
C THR A 255 -3.21 -1.10 -23.55
N ASP A 256 -4.22 -1.06 -22.69
CA ASP A 256 -5.50 -0.41 -22.92
C ASP A 256 -6.02 0.27 -21.64
N SER A 257 -6.95 1.21 -21.80
CA SER A 257 -7.49 2.01 -20.71
C SER A 257 -8.25 1.20 -19.63
N ASN A 258 -8.67 -0.03 -19.92
CA ASN A 258 -9.42 -0.84 -18.98
C ASN A 258 -8.50 -1.61 -18.01
N THR A 259 -7.28 -1.90 -18.47
CA THR A 259 -6.26 -2.61 -17.69
C THR A 259 -5.21 -1.68 -17.09
N ASP A 260 -5.18 -0.41 -17.52
CA ASP A 260 -4.27 0.61 -17.00
C ASP A 260 -4.77 1.11 -15.62
N ILE A 261 -4.06 0.73 -14.56
CA ILE A 261 -4.33 1.15 -13.18
C ILE A 261 -3.04 1.68 -12.60
N ARG A 262 -2.78 2.95 -12.78
CA ARG A 262 -1.50 3.59 -12.44
C ARG A 262 -1.64 4.90 -11.69
N MET A 263 -2.85 5.33 -11.42
CA MET A 263 -3.12 6.69 -10.96
C MET A 263 -2.53 7.70 -11.97
N TYR A 264 -1.80 8.69 -11.50
CA TYR A 264 -1.11 9.69 -12.36
C TYR A 264 0.38 9.40 -12.56
N LEU A 265 0.87 8.21 -12.13
CA LEU A 265 2.28 7.85 -12.26
C LEU A 265 2.67 7.55 -13.71
N ASP A 266 3.93 7.82 -14.05
CA ASP A 266 4.49 7.48 -15.34
C ASP A 266 4.98 6.02 -15.42
N GLY A 267 5.43 5.59 -16.61
CA GLY A 267 5.86 4.20 -16.82
C GLY A 267 7.12 3.83 -16.05
N GLU A 268 8.04 4.77 -15.80
CA GLU A 268 9.25 4.53 -15.00
C GLU A 268 8.88 4.31 -13.54
N GLN A 269 8.02 5.16 -12.98
CA GLN A 269 7.52 5.05 -11.61
C GLN A 269 6.74 3.74 -11.41
N CYS A 270 5.87 3.36 -12.35
CA CYS A 270 5.19 2.08 -12.32
C CYS A 270 6.16 0.89 -12.37
N ALA A 271 7.21 0.94 -13.21
CA ALA A 271 8.24 -0.10 -13.28
C ALA A 271 9.02 -0.25 -11.98
N LEU A 272 9.34 0.86 -11.29
CA LEU A 272 9.95 0.85 -9.97
C LEU A 272 9.03 0.18 -8.94
N LEU A 273 7.74 0.51 -8.94
CA LEU A 273 6.74 -0.14 -8.07
C LEU A 273 6.59 -1.64 -8.36
N GLN A 274 6.61 -2.06 -9.63
CA GLN A 274 6.58 -3.48 -9.96
C GLN A 274 7.82 -4.22 -9.45
N LYS A 275 8.97 -3.59 -9.44
CA LYS A 275 10.25 -4.19 -9.03
C LYS A 275 10.46 -4.17 -7.51
N TYR A 276 10.25 -3.01 -6.88
CA TYR A 276 10.59 -2.79 -5.47
C TYR A 276 9.36 -2.73 -4.55
N GLY A 277 8.17 -2.59 -5.11
CA GLY A 277 6.90 -2.57 -4.39
C GLY A 277 6.55 -1.25 -3.70
N PHE A 278 7.50 -0.35 -3.55
CA PHE A 278 7.35 0.89 -2.80
C PHE A 278 8.02 2.06 -3.52
N TYR A 279 7.35 3.21 -3.56
CA TYR A 279 7.83 4.42 -4.21
C TYR A 279 7.29 5.67 -3.51
N TYR A 280 8.08 6.72 -3.42
CA TYR A 280 7.66 8.03 -2.93
C TYR A 280 7.69 9.06 -4.04
N ASP A 281 6.56 9.73 -4.28
CA ASP A 281 6.46 10.84 -5.21
C ASP A 281 6.60 12.18 -4.47
N ARG A 282 7.73 12.83 -4.71
CA ARG A 282 8.07 14.13 -4.09
C ARG A 282 7.13 15.25 -4.53
N ASP A 283 6.61 15.20 -5.77
CA ASP A 283 5.79 16.28 -6.33
C ASP A 283 4.41 16.37 -5.65
N THR A 284 3.92 15.25 -5.14
CA THR A 284 2.64 15.19 -4.43
C THR A 284 2.78 14.93 -2.94
N ASP A 285 3.98 14.58 -2.47
CA ASP A 285 4.24 14.16 -1.07
C ASP A 285 3.39 12.93 -0.68
N ILE A 286 3.42 11.90 -1.55
CA ILE A 286 2.62 10.68 -1.38
C ILE A 286 3.49 9.45 -1.60
N TYR A 287 3.29 8.43 -0.75
CA TYR A 287 3.87 7.10 -0.89
C TYR A 287 2.93 6.19 -1.71
N PHE A 288 3.51 5.33 -2.51
CA PHE A 288 2.78 4.36 -3.33
C PHE A 288 3.26 2.95 -2.98
N PHE A 289 2.30 2.04 -2.77
CA PHE A 289 2.57 0.65 -2.42
C PHE A 289 1.86 -0.28 -3.37
N ARG A 290 2.62 -1.19 -3.95
CA ARG A 290 2.05 -2.23 -4.79
C ARG A 290 1.37 -3.29 -3.93
N TYR A 291 0.09 -3.61 -4.21
CA TYR A 291 -0.55 -4.76 -3.61
C TYR A 291 -0.09 -6.08 -4.27
N SER A 292 -0.17 -7.18 -3.53
CA SER A 292 0.25 -8.50 -4.03
C SER A 292 -0.83 -9.19 -4.87
N GLY A 293 -1.97 -8.52 -5.02
CA GLY A 293 -3.09 -8.95 -5.85
C GLY A 293 -4.23 -9.57 -5.06
N GLY A 294 -5.43 -9.47 -5.66
CA GLY A 294 -6.64 -10.07 -5.13
C GLY A 294 -6.58 -11.60 -5.13
N ILE A 295 -7.08 -12.21 -4.07
CA ILE A 295 -7.14 -13.67 -3.93
C ILE A 295 -8.50 -14.27 -4.33
N GLN A 296 -9.49 -13.40 -4.66
CA GLN A 296 -10.83 -13.85 -5.06
C GLN A 296 -10.85 -14.79 -6.27
N HIS A 297 -9.94 -14.62 -7.22
CA HIS A 297 -9.85 -15.45 -8.44
C HIS A 297 -8.86 -16.62 -8.32
N THR A 298 -8.28 -16.84 -7.15
CA THR A 298 -7.33 -17.92 -6.90
C THR A 298 -7.98 -18.98 -6.02
N GLN A 299 -7.89 -20.23 -6.39
CA GLN A 299 -8.31 -21.33 -5.52
C GLN A 299 -7.29 -21.54 -4.41
N PRO A 300 -7.71 -21.90 -3.19
CA PRO A 300 -6.82 -22.05 -2.03
C PRO A 300 -5.60 -22.94 -2.29
N GLU A 301 -5.79 -24.07 -2.96
CA GLU A 301 -4.73 -25.03 -3.29
C GLU A 301 -3.64 -24.47 -4.20
N SER A 302 -3.92 -23.37 -4.90
CA SER A 302 -2.98 -22.69 -5.82
C SER A 302 -2.19 -21.56 -5.14
N PHE A 303 -2.49 -21.18 -3.89
CA PHE A 303 -1.89 -20.01 -3.26
C PHE A 303 -0.40 -20.19 -3.03
N TYR A 304 0.04 -21.35 -2.54
CA TYR A 304 1.46 -21.61 -2.31
C TYR A 304 2.27 -21.42 -3.58
N ALA A 305 1.87 -22.07 -4.68
CA ALA A 305 2.56 -21.93 -5.97
C ALA A 305 2.52 -20.50 -6.51
N ARG A 306 1.41 -19.77 -6.30
CA ARG A 306 1.27 -18.36 -6.71
C ARG A 306 2.22 -17.46 -5.95
N PHE A 307 2.25 -17.54 -4.63
CA PHE A 307 3.06 -16.67 -3.79
C PHE A 307 4.57 -17.01 -3.91
N ASP A 308 4.93 -18.29 -4.02
CA ASP A 308 6.32 -18.71 -4.30
C ASP A 308 6.81 -18.17 -5.64
N ARG A 309 5.96 -18.18 -6.68
CA ARG A 309 6.28 -17.57 -7.97
C ARG A 309 6.46 -16.05 -7.86
N GLN A 310 5.58 -15.36 -7.13
CA GLN A 310 5.71 -13.92 -6.93
C GLN A 310 7.03 -13.53 -6.24
N GLU A 311 7.51 -14.32 -5.27
CA GLU A 311 8.81 -14.07 -4.65
C GLU A 311 9.98 -14.23 -5.64
N LYS A 312 9.90 -15.21 -6.54
CA LYS A 312 10.92 -15.41 -7.58
C LYS A 312 10.92 -14.31 -8.64
N GLU A 313 9.73 -13.85 -9.04
CA GLU A 313 9.57 -12.83 -10.08
C GLU A 313 9.87 -11.41 -9.56
N ALA A 314 9.65 -11.14 -8.27
CA ALA A 314 9.91 -9.85 -7.64
C ALA A 314 10.74 -10.01 -6.35
N PRO A 315 12.01 -10.44 -6.45
CA PRO A 315 12.84 -10.75 -5.28
C PRO A 315 13.17 -9.52 -4.41
N HIS A 316 12.99 -8.32 -4.94
CA HIS A 316 13.16 -7.07 -4.20
C HIS A 316 11.90 -6.61 -3.46
N TYR A 317 10.76 -7.29 -3.65
CA TYR A 317 9.49 -6.99 -3.02
C TYR A 317 8.98 -8.16 -2.19
N LEU A 318 9.47 -8.25 -0.96
CA LEU A 318 9.06 -9.27 0.02
C LEU A 318 8.10 -8.69 1.07
N PHE A 319 7.01 -8.11 0.58
CA PHE A 319 5.83 -7.69 1.34
C PHE A 319 4.58 -8.31 0.71
N LYS A 320 3.59 -8.70 1.50
CA LYS A 320 2.32 -9.22 0.98
C LYS A 320 1.16 -8.33 1.44
N ASP A 321 0.64 -7.54 0.51
CA ASP A 321 -0.66 -6.90 0.65
C ASP A 321 -1.70 -7.75 -0.08
N ILE A 322 -2.52 -8.46 0.69
CA ILE A 322 -3.44 -9.50 0.16
C ILE A 322 -4.85 -8.92 0.15
N CYS A 323 -5.39 -8.71 -1.05
CA CYS A 323 -6.71 -8.10 -1.23
C CYS A 323 -7.81 -9.16 -1.38
N LEU A 324 -8.94 -8.91 -0.74
CA LEU A 324 -10.21 -9.62 -0.92
C LEU A 324 -11.35 -8.63 -0.69
N HIS A 325 -12.54 -8.90 -1.22
CA HIS A 325 -13.68 -8.00 -1.11
C HIS A 325 -14.77 -8.61 -0.24
N GLU A 326 -15.47 -7.78 0.54
CA GLU A 326 -16.50 -8.21 1.49
C GLU A 326 -17.62 -8.99 0.83
N GLN A 327 -18.16 -8.48 -0.28
CA GLN A 327 -19.37 -9.01 -0.88
C GLN A 327 -19.27 -10.48 -1.33
N TYR A 328 -18.06 -10.97 -1.59
CA TYR A 328 -17.84 -12.39 -1.93
C TYR A 328 -18.12 -13.35 -0.76
N PHE A 329 -18.27 -12.83 0.45
CA PHE A 329 -18.63 -13.60 1.64
C PHE A 329 -20.12 -13.94 1.69
N TYR A 330 -20.99 -13.13 1.09
CA TYR A 330 -22.43 -13.26 1.25
C TYR A 330 -23.08 -14.12 0.15
N PRO A 331 -23.91 -15.14 0.53
CA PRO A 331 -24.55 -16.05 -0.44
C PRO A 331 -25.47 -15.37 -1.47
N GLU A 332 -26.04 -14.20 -1.12
CA GLU A 332 -26.88 -13.41 -2.00
C GLU A 332 -26.12 -12.62 -3.07
N TYR A 333 -24.79 -12.50 -2.93
CA TYR A 333 -23.97 -11.83 -3.95
C TYR A 333 -23.76 -12.75 -5.17
N PRO A 334 -23.96 -12.24 -6.41
CA PRO A 334 -23.87 -13.07 -7.62
C PRO A 334 -22.54 -13.82 -7.80
N ALA A 335 -21.46 -13.31 -7.24
CA ALA A 335 -20.13 -13.91 -7.28
C ALA A 335 -19.69 -14.47 -5.92
N TYR A 336 -20.66 -14.93 -5.11
CA TYR A 336 -20.41 -15.56 -3.81
C TYR A 336 -19.34 -16.65 -3.86
N GLN A 337 -18.51 -16.70 -2.83
CA GLN A 337 -17.41 -17.65 -2.73
C GLN A 337 -17.50 -18.47 -1.43
N PRO A 338 -18.02 -19.69 -1.48
CA PRO A 338 -18.22 -20.53 -0.29
C PRO A 338 -16.91 -20.86 0.43
N ASN A 339 -15.77 -20.75 -0.26
CA ASN A 339 -14.43 -20.96 0.28
C ASN A 339 -13.72 -19.66 0.76
N TYR A 340 -14.50 -18.60 1.07
CA TYR A 340 -13.96 -17.31 1.52
C TYR A 340 -13.04 -17.45 2.73
N TYR A 341 -13.47 -18.19 3.75
CA TYR A 341 -12.68 -18.48 4.96
C TYR A 341 -11.38 -19.23 4.62
N GLU A 342 -11.49 -20.27 3.80
CA GLU A 342 -10.34 -21.08 3.39
C GLU A 342 -9.31 -20.25 2.63
N LYS A 343 -9.74 -19.29 1.80
CA LYS A 343 -8.83 -18.36 1.12
C LYS A 343 -8.03 -17.52 2.10
N LEU A 344 -8.65 -16.94 3.10
CA LEU A 344 -7.96 -16.14 4.10
C LEU A 344 -6.99 -16.98 4.94
N THR A 345 -7.43 -18.14 5.41
CA THR A 345 -6.61 -19.01 6.25
C THR A 345 -5.45 -19.62 5.49
N THR A 346 -5.62 -20.03 4.23
CA THR A 346 -4.54 -20.56 3.39
C THR A 346 -3.50 -19.49 3.08
N ALA A 347 -3.94 -18.26 2.77
CA ALA A 347 -3.02 -17.15 2.55
C ALA A 347 -2.24 -16.77 3.82
N ALA A 348 -2.91 -16.72 4.97
CA ALA A 348 -2.27 -16.48 6.27
C ALA A 348 -1.29 -17.58 6.65
N ALA A 349 -1.65 -18.86 6.40
CA ALA A 349 -0.78 -20.01 6.64
C ALA A 349 0.50 -19.92 5.81
N TRP A 350 0.38 -19.63 4.51
CA TRP A 350 1.55 -19.43 3.65
C TRP A 350 2.46 -18.30 4.19
N CYS A 351 1.87 -17.17 4.59
CA CYS A 351 2.63 -16.05 5.16
C CYS A 351 3.41 -16.49 6.41
N ARG A 352 2.76 -17.16 7.37
CA ARG A 352 3.40 -17.70 8.58
C ARG A 352 4.52 -18.68 8.23
N ASP A 353 4.27 -19.64 7.33
CA ASP A 353 5.21 -20.72 6.99
C ASP A 353 6.44 -20.18 6.24
N ASN A 354 6.33 -19.00 5.60
CA ASN A 354 7.42 -18.31 4.93
C ASN A 354 8.03 -17.16 5.74
N GLY A 355 7.69 -17.04 7.03
CA GLY A 355 8.29 -16.08 7.95
C GLY A 355 7.84 -14.63 7.72
N TYR A 356 6.64 -14.43 7.18
CA TYR A 356 5.99 -13.12 7.11
C TYR A 356 5.24 -12.81 8.42
N GLU A 357 5.41 -11.60 8.92
CA GLU A 357 4.72 -11.13 10.13
C GLU A 357 3.58 -10.19 9.78
N PRO A 358 2.43 -10.28 10.49
CA PRO A 358 1.29 -9.40 10.26
C PRO A 358 1.59 -7.95 10.66
N THR A 359 1.19 -6.99 9.83
CA THR A 359 1.45 -5.56 10.07
C THR A 359 0.30 -4.69 9.55
N PHE A 360 0.29 -3.42 9.97
CA PHE A 360 -0.36 -2.34 9.23
C PHE A 360 0.69 -1.53 8.48
N MET A 361 0.33 -0.97 7.31
CA MET A 361 1.30 -0.23 6.49
C MET A 361 1.73 1.10 7.10
N ASP A 362 0.90 1.76 7.88
CA ASP A 362 1.26 2.98 8.61
C ASP A 362 2.43 2.77 9.60
N THR A 363 2.62 1.54 10.07
CA THR A 363 3.75 1.20 10.95
C THR A 363 5.07 1.02 10.21
N LEU A 364 5.06 0.99 8.88
CA LEU A 364 6.26 0.86 8.06
C LEU A 364 7.01 2.19 7.91
N PHE A 365 6.30 3.29 8.10
CA PHE A 365 6.84 4.64 7.97
C PHE A 365 7.23 5.21 9.31
N GLU A 366 8.38 5.85 9.34
CA GLU A 366 8.66 6.89 10.30
C GLU A 366 7.99 8.16 9.76
N PHE A 367 6.67 8.27 9.87
CA PHE A 367 6.04 9.57 9.67
C PHE A 367 6.60 10.48 10.74
N ASP A 368 7.37 11.47 10.31
CA ASP A 368 7.82 12.53 11.20
C ASP A 368 6.58 13.13 11.89
N THR A 369 6.45 12.80 13.16
CA THR A 369 5.51 13.49 14.06
C THR A 369 6.16 14.83 14.40
N HIS A 370 6.09 15.77 13.46
CA HIS A 370 6.39 17.18 13.72
C HIS A 370 5.10 17.95 13.97
#